data_947d7b491e8515640b05bd638af5df2d
#
_entry.id   947d7b491e8515640b05bd638af5df2d
#
_cell.length_a   1.000
_cell.length_b   1.000
_cell.length_c   1.000
_cell.angle_alpha   90.00
_cell.angle_beta   90.00
_cell.angle_gamma   90.00
#
_symmetry.space_group_name_H-M   'P 1'
#
loop_
_entity.id
_entity.type
_entity.pdbx_description
1 polymer ?
#
loop_
_entity_poly.entity_id
_entity_poly.type
_entity_poly.pdbx_seq_one_letter_code
_entity_poly.pdbx_strand_id
1 'polypeptide(L)'
;MPRLVNDELTTLVEKLSTYKENLSTSVYEQYKTALVLSQTINLRGKAGDALKQYINVSHINLTQKIINVIAEITEVAEKMKNDFSNFETASNGIVGSGTLDNVRDQIKKTNDRFTEIDDTAVQLLYRASEFISTTSLGTSAVTGAYTKIFDHVENTKTGLEETDNNLKGLLEKLTSRVFELQTHIFELSEVFRDKNGIKYSKLNEIPNRDWYTVESNHAFQEMQEDDPFVYNTGHTSVAEGQWVAGTSDTNYITTSGYVVGAEGEITQSGSFFSNTNPYTVDRQGEAAVLSANVQGETLGGYGKLDGSGRVLGGGGNFHFGPDGVDAEGKVVVIEAEGTAMLGEVNFNGYVSGHAEALTAKGHARFTLPEDQDGDFKIGLGGKVDVASAGFETGISLFEVDSPGYSYNDGTHEKVSML
;
A
#
# COMPACT_ATOMS: atom_id res chain seq x y z
N MET A 1 5.58 37.58 -4.51
CA MET A 1 4.72 37.98 -3.42
C MET A 1 3.77 36.86 -3.13
N PRO A 2 3.61 36.45 -1.87
CA PRO A 2 2.69 35.35 -1.52
C PRO A 2 1.25 35.77 -1.90
N ARG A 3 0.57 34.90 -2.58
CA ARG A 3 -0.82 34.99 -2.97
C ARG A 3 -1.49 33.67 -2.66
N LEU A 4 -2.51 33.68 -1.84
CA LEU A 4 -3.33 32.51 -1.52
C LEU A 4 -4.72 32.69 -2.16
N VAL A 5 -5.26 31.59 -2.68
CA VAL A 5 -6.54 31.52 -3.38
C VAL A 5 -7.34 30.35 -2.86
N ASN A 6 -8.52 30.60 -2.30
CA ASN A 6 -9.37 29.54 -1.72
C ASN A 6 -9.73 28.45 -2.72
N ASP A 7 -10.09 28.80 -3.95
CA ASP A 7 -10.45 27.82 -4.98
C ASP A 7 -9.27 26.92 -5.36
N GLU A 8 -8.04 27.46 -5.40
CA GLU A 8 -6.83 26.69 -5.70
C GLU A 8 -6.53 25.68 -4.57
N LEU A 9 -6.68 26.11 -3.30
CA LEU A 9 -6.51 25.23 -2.15
C LEU A 9 -7.60 24.14 -2.10
N THR A 10 -8.83 24.48 -2.39
CA THR A 10 -9.94 23.52 -2.45
C THR A 10 -9.68 22.45 -3.51
N THR A 11 -9.30 22.89 -4.73
CA THR A 11 -8.95 21.98 -5.83
C THR A 11 -7.75 21.09 -5.49
N LEU A 12 -6.75 21.63 -4.78
CA LEU A 12 -5.59 20.86 -4.33
C LEU A 12 -6.00 19.76 -3.36
N VAL A 13 -6.82 20.09 -2.36
CA VAL A 13 -7.30 19.12 -1.37
C VAL A 13 -8.12 18.01 -2.03
N GLU A 14 -9.04 18.34 -2.93
CA GLU A 14 -9.85 17.34 -3.66
C GLU A 14 -8.97 16.37 -4.46
N LYS A 15 -7.97 16.89 -5.18
CA LYS A 15 -7.03 16.04 -5.94
C LYS A 15 -6.17 15.17 -5.03
N LEU A 16 -5.69 15.71 -3.91
CA LEU A 16 -4.89 14.95 -2.95
C LEU A 16 -5.71 13.87 -2.26
N SER A 17 -6.98 14.14 -1.93
CA SER A 17 -7.88 13.14 -1.33
C SER A 17 -8.13 11.97 -2.28
N THR A 18 -8.41 12.25 -3.56
CA THR A 18 -8.55 11.21 -4.60
C THR A 18 -7.26 10.41 -4.80
N TYR A 19 -6.12 11.10 -4.80
CA TYR A 19 -4.82 10.45 -4.92
C TYR A 19 -4.49 9.59 -3.70
N LYS A 20 -4.78 10.08 -2.49
CA LYS A 20 -4.64 9.33 -1.24
C LYS A 20 -5.43 8.02 -1.31
N GLU A 21 -6.72 8.08 -1.65
CA GLU A 21 -7.58 6.90 -1.72
C GLU A 21 -7.00 5.84 -2.66
N ASN A 22 -6.72 6.22 -3.90
CA ASN A 22 -6.21 5.28 -4.91
C ASN A 22 -4.85 4.68 -4.55
N LEU A 23 -3.92 5.52 -4.08
CA LEU A 23 -2.57 5.06 -3.77
C LEU A 23 -2.54 4.24 -2.48
N SER A 24 -3.27 4.65 -1.43
CA SER A 24 -3.33 3.89 -0.18
C SER A 24 -3.92 2.51 -0.39
N THR A 25 -4.99 2.38 -1.18
CA THR A 25 -5.56 1.08 -1.55
C THR A 25 -4.53 0.20 -2.27
N SER A 26 -3.86 0.74 -3.29
CA SER A 26 -2.84 -0.02 -4.04
C SER A 26 -1.66 -0.46 -3.16
N VAL A 27 -1.21 0.40 -2.26
CA VAL A 27 -0.12 0.10 -1.32
C VAL A 27 -0.56 -0.90 -0.26
N TYR A 28 -1.82 -0.85 0.18
CA TYR A 28 -2.36 -1.82 1.13
C TYR A 28 -2.46 -3.22 0.53
N GLU A 29 -2.82 -3.35 -0.76
CA GLU A 29 -2.76 -4.64 -1.47
C GLU A 29 -1.33 -5.18 -1.54
N GLN A 30 -0.34 -4.31 -1.78
CA GLN A 30 1.07 -4.71 -1.72
C GLN A 30 1.49 -5.15 -0.30
N TYR A 31 0.98 -4.50 0.74
CA TYR A 31 1.19 -4.91 2.13
C TYR A 31 0.65 -6.32 2.37
N LYS A 32 -0.60 -6.61 1.97
CA LYS A 32 -1.20 -7.95 2.11
C LYS A 32 -0.35 -9.02 1.41
N THR A 33 0.07 -8.74 0.18
CA THR A 33 0.96 -9.64 -0.59
C THR A 33 2.31 -9.84 0.11
N ALA A 34 2.92 -8.77 0.60
CA ALA A 34 4.19 -8.85 1.34
C ALA A 34 4.04 -9.64 2.65
N LEU A 35 2.92 -9.50 3.35
CA LEU A 35 2.62 -10.25 4.57
C LEU A 35 2.52 -11.75 4.28
N VAL A 36 1.75 -12.14 3.27
CA VAL A 36 1.66 -13.55 2.82
C VAL A 36 3.05 -14.09 2.49
N LEU A 37 3.82 -13.37 1.66
CA LEU A 37 5.15 -13.83 1.25
C LEU A 37 6.14 -13.91 2.42
N SER A 38 6.02 -13.05 3.43
CA SER A 38 6.88 -13.07 4.62
C SER A 38 6.58 -14.23 5.57
N GLN A 39 5.39 -14.81 5.49
CA GLN A 39 4.93 -15.86 6.41
C GLN A 39 4.71 -17.21 5.73
N THR A 40 4.70 -17.27 4.39
CA THR A 40 4.40 -18.50 3.66
C THR A 40 5.32 -19.66 4.06
N ILE A 41 4.75 -20.85 4.19
CA ILE A 41 5.51 -22.08 4.43
C ILE A 41 6.20 -22.61 3.18
N ASN A 42 5.82 -22.13 2.00
CA ASN A 42 6.36 -22.58 0.71
C ASN A 42 7.80 -22.11 0.45
N LEU A 43 8.22 -21.01 1.08
CA LEU A 43 9.60 -20.53 1.03
C LEU A 43 10.39 -21.07 2.23
N ARG A 44 11.18 -22.11 2.01
CA ARG A 44 11.96 -22.80 3.05
C ARG A 44 13.46 -22.69 2.82
N GLY A 45 14.22 -22.98 3.89
CA GLY A 45 15.67 -22.99 3.89
C GLY A 45 16.28 -21.60 4.05
N LYS A 46 17.60 -21.54 4.14
CA LYS A 46 18.34 -20.31 4.48
C LYS A 46 18.03 -19.14 3.57
N ALA A 47 17.89 -19.38 2.27
CA ALA A 47 17.56 -18.32 1.31
C ALA A 47 16.09 -17.87 1.46
N GLY A 48 15.16 -18.82 1.62
CA GLY A 48 13.75 -18.52 1.87
C GLY A 48 13.55 -17.74 3.17
N ASP A 49 14.19 -18.18 4.26
CA ASP A 49 14.10 -17.49 5.55
C ASP A 49 14.70 -16.09 5.50
N ALA A 50 15.84 -15.92 4.80
CA ALA A 50 16.46 -14.61 4.60
C ALA A 50 15.59 -13.69 3.73
N LEU A 51 14.92 -14.22 2.69
CA LEU A 51 13.97 -13.46 1.88
C LEU A 51 12.76 -13.02 2.71
N LYS A 52 12.16 -13.93 3.49
CA LYS A 52 11.07 -13.59 4.40
C LYS A 52 11.46 -12.50 5.39
N GLN A 53 12.65 -12.64 6.00
CA GLN A 53 13.18 -11.61 6.90
C GLN A 53 13.35 -10.27 6.17
N TYR A 54 13.89 -10.27 4.95
CA TYR A 54 14.03 -9.05 4.17
C TYR A 54 12.68 -8.38 3.89
N ILE A 55 11.68 -9.13 3.44
CA ILE A 55 10.35 -8.61 3.17
C ILE A 55 9.73 -8.03 4.44
N ASN A 56 9.86 -8.71 5.56
CA ASN A 56 9.31 -8.28 6.84
C ASN A 56 9.92 -6.95 7.31
N VAL A 57 11.24 -6.81 7.29
CA VAL A 57 11.91 -5.60 7.78
C VAL A 57 11.92 -4.46 6.76
N SER A 58 11.70 -4.72 5.48
CA SER A 58 11.74 -3.70 4.42
C SER A 58 10.35 -3.39 3.87
N HIS A 59 9.74 -4.31 3.12
CA HIS A 59 8.52 -4.02 2.37
C HIS A 59 7.31 -3.77 3.27
N ILE A 60 7.12 -4.56 4.32
CA ILE A 60 6.02 -4.36 5.28
C ILE A 60 6.14 -2.99 5.96
N ASN A 61 7.34 -2.62 6.42
CA ASN A 61 7.56 -1.31 7.03
C ASN A 61 7.39 -0.17 6.02
N LEU A 62 7.91 -0.34 4.80
CA LEU A 62 7.84 0.68 3.75
C LEU A 62 6.39 0.96 3.32
N THR A 63 5.57 -0.06 3.13
CA THR A 63 4.17 0.11 2.73
C THR A 63 3.37 0.87 3.79
N GLN A 64 3.56 0.56 5.07
CA GLN A 64 2.97 1.31 6.16
C GLN A 64 3.37 2.79 6.14
N LYS A 65 4.67 3.07 5.97
CA LYS A 65 5.18 4.46 5.90
C LYS A 65 4.63 5.23 4.71
N ILE A 66 4.49 4.60 3.55
CA ILE A 66 3.91 5.27 2.37
C ILE A 66 2.47 5.70 2.66
N ILE A 67 1.65 4.81 3.23
CA ILE A 67 0.26 5.12 3.60
C ILE A 67 0.21 6.30 4.56
N ASN A 68 1.13 6.35 5.55
CA ASN A 68 1.23 7.45 6.51
C ASN A 68 1.57 8.77 5.88
N VAL A 69 2.65 8.80 5.14
CA VAL A 69 3.12 10.04 4.52
C VAL A 69 2.06 10.63 3.60
N ILE A 70 1.31 9.79 2.87
CA ILE A 70 0.22 10.25 2.01
C ILE A 70 -0.94 10.81 2.84
N ALA A 71 -1.29 10.17 3.96
CA ALA A 71 -2.30 10.67 4.87
C ALA A 71 -1.87 12.03 5.46
N GLU A 72 -0.63 12.13 5.97
CA GLU A 72 -0.07 13.38 6.48
C GLU A 72 -0.08 14.51 5.45
N ILE A 73 0.24 14.22 4.17
CA ILE A 73 0.18 15.20 3.08
C ILE A 73 -1.25 15.75 2.92
N THR A 74 -2.24 14.87 2.92
CA THR A 74 -3.65 15.26 2.76
C THR A 74 -4.13 16.06 3.97
N GLU A 75 -3.82 15.63 5.18
CA GLU A 75 -4.17 16.34 6.41
C GLU A 75 -3.55 17.75 6.48
N VAL A 76 -2.28 17.88 6.08
CA VAL A 76 -1.63 19.19 6.02
C VAL A 76 -2.31 20.09 4.99
N ALA A 77 -2.67 19.57 3.82
CA ALA A 77 -3.37 20.32 2.78
C ALA A 77 -4.77 20.77 3.25
N GLU A 78 -5.51 19.90 3.93
CA GLU A 78 -6.81 20.24 4.54
C GLU A 78 -6.67 21.32 5.61
N LYS A 79 -5.66 21.17 6.46
CA LYS A 79 -5.35 22.20 7.46
C LYS A 79 -5.00 23.54 6.82
N MET A 80 -4.17 23.55 5.78
CA MET A 80 -3.85 24.76 5.03
C MET A 80 -5.11 25.42 4.47
N LYS A 81 -6.00 24.66 3.84
CA LYS A 81 -7.28 25.14 3.35
C LYS A 81 -8.13 25.74 4.47
N ASN A 82 -8.24 25.03 5.60
CA ASN A 82 -9.06 25.49 6.72
C ASN A 82 -8.48 26.75 7.38
N ASP A 83 -7.19 26.80 7.62
CA ASP A 83 -6.51 27.95 8.22
C ASP A 83 -6.68 29.20 7.31
N PHE A 84 -6.55 29.04 5.98
CA PHE A 84 -6.77 30.13 5.06
C PHE A 84 -8.25 30.51 4.93
N SER A 85 -9.18 29.55 4.91
CA SER A 85 -10.62 29.83 4.86
C SER A 85 -11.12 30.54 6.14
N ASN A 86 -10.50 30.31 7.27
CA ASN A 86 -10.78 31.05 8.51
C ASN A 86 -10.27 32.50 8.43
N PHE A 87 -9.19 32.74 7.72
CA PHE A 87 -8.64 34.08 7.48
C PHE A 87 -9.42 34.84 6.39
N GLU A 88 -9.75 34.19 5.28
CA GLU A 88 -10.52 34.71 4.16
C GLU A 88 -11.74 33.81 3.90
N THR A 89 -12.92 34.28 4.30
CA THR A 89 -14.16 33.48 4.29
C THR A 89 -14.84 33.38 2.92
N ALA A 90 -14.46 34.24 1.95
CA ALA A 90 -15.05 34.20 0.61
C ALA A 90 -14.51 32.96 -0.14
N SER A 91 -15.39 32.16 -0.74
CA SER A 91 -15.03 30.94 -1.48
C SER A 91 -14.02 31.20 -2.61
N ASN A 92 -14.14 32.36 -3.28
CA ASN A 92 -13.22 32.84 -4.30
C ASN A 92 -12.24 33.91 -3.77
N GLY A 93 -12.05 33.95 -2.46
CA GLY A 93 -11.21 34.95 -1.80
C GLY A 93 -9.76 34.85 -2.24
N ILE A 94 -9.17 36.01 -2.51
CA ILE A 94 -7.78 36.15 -2.91
C ILE A 94 -7.16 37.24 -2.05
N VAL A 95 -6.15 36.87 -1.26
CA VAL A 95 -5.42 37.82 -0.45
C VAL A 95 -3.95 37.82 -0.85
N GLY A 96 -3.41 39.03 -1.08
CA GLY A 96 -2.01 39.21 -1.42
C GLY A 96 -1.43 40.46 -0.74
N SER A 97 -0.23 40.34 -0.18
CA SER A 97 0.47 41.39 0.54
C SER A 97 0.59 42.68 -0.30
N GLY A 98 0.90 42.54 -1.59
CA GLY A 98 1.00 43.69 -2.49
C GLY A 98 -0.32 44.43 -2.71
N THR A 99 -1.47 43.74 -2.67
CA THR A 99 -2.79 44.37 -2.73
C THR A 99 -3.06 45.15 -1.45
N LEU A 100 -2.75 44.57 -0.29
CA LEU A 100 -2.90 45.27 0.99
C LEU A 100 -2.01 46.48 1.12
N ASP A 101 -0.75 46.43 0.64
CA ASP A 101 0.16 47.59 0.59
C ASP A 101 -0.40 48.68 -0.28
N ASN A 102 -0.92 48.37 -1.47
CA ASN A 102 -1.54 49.36 -2.35
C ASN A 102 -2.78 50.00 -1.70
N VAL A 103 -3.64 49.24 -1.06
CA VAL A 103 -4.83 49.75 -0.34
C VAL A 103 -4.39 50.64 0.81
N ARG A 104 -3.42 50.27 1.61
CA ARG A 104 -2.84 51.06 2.69
C ARG A 104 -2.33 52.41 2.18
N ASP A 105 -1.55 52.39 1.10
CA ASP A 105 -0.98 53.64 0.52
C ASP A 105 -2.06 54.57 -0.06
N GLN A 106 -3.12 53.98 -0.63
CA GLN A 106 -4.27 54.77 -1.09
C GLN A 106 -5.04 55.42 0.07
N ILE A 107 -5.28 54.64 1.15
CA ILE A 107 -5.93 55.14 2.35
C ILE A 107 -5.13 56.30 2.93
N LYS A 108 -3.79 56.15 3.06
CA LYS A 108 -2.89 57.19 3.55
C LYS A 108 -2.98 58.45 2.68
N LYS A 109 -2.83 58.34 1.36
CA LYS A 109 -2.94 59.48 0.43
C LYS A 109 -4.29 60.20 0.54
N THR A 110 -5.37 59.42 0.71
CA THR A 110 -6.72 60.01 0.81
C THR A 110 -6.90 60.72 2.16
N ASN A 111 -6.37 60.14 3.24
CA ASN A 111 -6.38 60.80 4.56
C ASN A 111 -5.55 62.08 4.58
N ASP A 112 -4.34 62.07 3.98
CA ASP A 112 -3.48 63.25 3.89
C ASP A 112 -4.20 64.39 3.11
N ARG A 113 -4.84 64.04 1.98
CA ARG A 113 -5.62 64.98 1.21
C ARG A 113 -6.85 65.51 1.94
N PHE A 114 -7.53 64.66 2.73
CA PHE A 114 -8.65 65.08 3.56
C PHE A 114 -8.15 66.06 4.65
N THR A 115 -7.02 65.79 5.30
CA THR A 115 -6.45 66.65 6.32
C THR A 115 -6.07 68.04 5.73
N GLU A 116 -5.49 68.11 4.52
CA GLU A 116 -5.17 69.33 3.83
C GLU A 116 -6.43 70.18 3.51
N ILE A 117 -7.52 69.51 3.11
CA ILE A 117 -8.82 70.19 2.87
C ILE A 117 -9.39 70.68 4.19
N ASP A 118 -9.34 69.90 5.25
CA ASP A 118 -9.85 70.27 6.58
C ASP A 118 -9.11 71.48 7.14
N ASP A 119 -7.77 71.44 7.12
CA ASP A 119 -6.94 72.60 7.52
C ASP A 119 -7.27 73.84 6.75
N THR A 120 -7.48 73.72 5.44
CA THR A 120 -7.90 74.85 4.59
C THR A 120 -9.28 75.39 5.00
N ALA A 121 -10.23 74.49 5.25
CA ALA A 121 -11.58 74.86 5.68
C ALA A 121 -11.57 75.50 7.06
N VAL A 122 -10.80 75.04 8.00
CA VAL A 122 -10.61 75.64 9.34
C VAL A 122 -10.04 76.99 9.24
N GLN A 123 -9.02 77.25 8.38
CA GLN A 123 -8.47 78.57 8.13
C GLN A 123 -9.49 79.56 7.53
N LEU A 124 -10.31 79.09 6.59
CA LEU A 124 -11.38 79.89 6.02
C LEU A 124 -12.46 80.21 7.04
N LEU A 125 -12.87 79.30 7.87
CA LEU A 125 -13.81 79.47 8.97
C LEU A 125 -13.27 80.46 10.00
N TYR A 126 -11.99 80.41 10.32
CA TYR A 126 -11.31 81.32 11.23
C TYR A 126 -11.40 82.79 10.70
N ARG A 127 -11.07 82.93 9.39
CA ARG A 127 -11.19 84.30 8.74
C ARG A 127 -12.63 84.76 8.70
N ALA A 128 -13.60 83.88 8.43
CA ALA A 128 -15.00 84.22 8.40
C ALA A 128 -15.56 84.54 9.81
N SER A 129 -14.99 84.03 10.85
CA SER A 129 -15.42 84.23 12.25
C SER A 129 -15.23 85.72 12.70
N GLU A 130 -14.39 86.46 11.99
CA GLU A 130 -14.24 87.94 12.21
C GLU A 130 -15.50 88.69 11.78
N PHE A 131 -16.33 88.18 10.91
CA PHE A 131 -17.49 88.83 10.31
C PHE A 131 -18.82 88.17 10.67
N ILE A 132 -18.83 86.85 10.91
CA ILE A 132 -20.03 86.07 11.22
C ILE A 132 -19.75 84.99 12.27
N SER A 133 -20.79 84.56 12.99
CA SER A 133 -20.70 83.47 13.90
C SER A 133 -20.52 82.18 13.11
N THR A 134 -19.38 81.47 13.31
CA THR A 134 -19.09 80.23 12.62
C THR A 134 -19.14 79.02 13.61
N THR A 135 -19.48 77.82 13.10
CA THR A 135 -19.46 76.61 13.86
C THR A 135 -18.30 75.74 13.36
N SER A 136 -17.58 75.08 14.30
CA SER A 136 -16.49 74.16 13.92
C SER A 136 -16.99 72.98 13.10
N LEU A 137 -16.23 72.55 12.10
CA LEU A 137 -16.47 71.36 11.36
C LEU A 137 -16.13 70.16 12.23
N GLY A 138 -17.07 69.24 12.43
CA GLY A 138 -16.90 68.03 13.23
C GLY A 138 -16.19 66.94 12.44
N THR A 139 -14.90 67.11 12.14
CA THR A 139 -14.13 66.19 11.25
C THR A 139 -13.55 64.98 11.96
N SER A 140 -13.59 64.95 13.32
CA SER A 140 -13.02 63.86 14.14
C SER A 140 -13.60 62.47 13.82
N ALA A 141 -14.87 62.40 13.40
CA ALA A 141 -15.48 61.13 13.02
C ALA A 141 -14.87 60.56 11.72
N VAL A 142 -14.51 61.42 10.77
CA VAL A 142 -13.92 61.02 9.49
C VAL A 142 -12.46 60.57 9.68
N THR A 143 -11.67 61.35 10.41
CA THR A 143 -10.30 60.97 10.76
C THR A 143 -10.26 59.66 11.58
N GLY A 144 -11.17 59.48 12.53
CA GLY A 144 -11.31 58.24 13.27
C GLY A 144 -11.72 57.05 12.41
N ALA A 145 -12.49 57.27 11.33
CA ALA A 145 -12.83 56.24 10.36
C ALA A 145 -11.60 55.80 9.52
N TYR A 146 -10.79 56.79 9.06
CA TYR A 146 -9.55 56.46 8.35
C TYR A 146 -8.57 55.66 9.21
N THR A 147 -8.40 56.04 10.49
CA THR A 147 -7.54 55.25 11.42
C THR A 147 -8.04 53.82 11.56
N LYS A 148 -9.34 53.61 11.74
CA LYS A 148 -9.92 52.24 11.85
C LYS A 148 -9.70 51.43 10.59
N ILE A 149 -9.85 52.02 9.40
CA ILE A 149 -9.63 51.31 8.14
C ILE A 149 -8.15 50.99 7.98
N PHE A 150 -7.26 51.91 8.32
CA PHE A 150 -5.82 51.72 8.28
C PHE A 150 -5.39 50.56 9.23
N ASP A 151 -5.85 50.61 10.49
CA ASP A 151 -5.59 49.57 11.46
C ASP A 151 -6.11 48.20 11.01
N HIS A 152 -7.28 48.20 10.36
CA HIS A 152 -7.86 46.94 9.79
C HIS A 152 -6.96 46.37 8.69
N VAL A 153 -6.43 47.18 7.78
CA VAL A 153 -5.52 46.72 6.72
C VAL A 153 -4.21 46.22 7.29
N GLU A 154 -3.63 46.91 8.28
CA GLU A 154 -2.39 46.46 8.95
C GLU A 154 -2.61 45.15 9.71
N ASN A 155 -3.72 45.01 10.43
CA ASN A 155 -4.07 43.77 11.14
C ASN A 155 -4.30 42.63 10.15
N THR A 156 -4.94 42.87 9.02
CA THR A 156 -5.13 41.87 7.96
C THR A 156 -3.80 41.46 7.35
N LYS A 157 -2.87 42.37 7.13
CA LYS A 157 -1.51 42.09 6.64
C LYS A 157 -0.73 41.22 7.65
N THR A 158 -0.74 41.60 8.92
CA THR A 158 -0.10 40.80 9.99
C THR A 158 -0.69 39.40 10.07
N GLY A 159 -2.03 39.27 10.03
CA GLY A 159 -2.68 37.96 10.04
C GLY A 159 -2.32 37.13 8.82
N LEU A 160 -2.16 37.71 7.63
CA LEU A 160 -1.68 37.03 6.42
C LEU A 160 -0.25 36.51 6.61
N GLU A 161 0.64 37.33 7.16
CA GLU A 161 2.05 36.98 7.41
C GLU A 161 2.15 35.83 8.45
N GLU A 162 1.34 35.89 9.51
CA GLU A 162 1.27 34.83 10.53
C GLU A 162 0.74 33.51 9.92
N THR A 163 -0.31 33.58 9.11
CA THR A 163 -0.86 32.42 8.40
C THR A 163 0.17 31.83 7.46
N ASP A 164 0.84 32.62 6.63
CA ASP A 164 1.90 32.17 5.69
C ASP A 164 3.06 31.47 6.44
N ASN A 165 3.51 32.06 7.54
CA ASN A 165 4.57 31.45 8.37
C ASN A 165 4.14 30.11 9.00
N ASN A 166 2.89 30.02 9.46
CA ASN A 166 2.36 28.77 10.00
C ASN A 166 2.28 27.67 8.92
N LEU A 167 1.78 28.02 7.73
CA LEU A 167 1.70 27.11 6.59
C LEU A 167 3.09 26.66 6.13
N LYS A 168 4.06 27.58 6.10
CA LYS A 168 5.45 27.25 5.79
C LYS A 168 6.04 26.27 6.79
N GLY A 169 5.81 26.45 8.08
CA GLY A 169 6.25 25.52 9.13
C GLY A 169 5.64 24.11 8.98
N LEU A 170 4.39 24.00 8.55
CA LEU A 170 3.75 22.73 8.22
C LEU A 170 4.41 22.06 7.01
N LEU A 171 4.68 22.81 5.94
CA LEU A 171 5.34 22.30 4.73
C LEU A 171 6.79 21.84 5.00
N GLU A 172 7.52 22.54 5.86
CA GLU A 172 8.88 22.14 6.25
C GLU A 172 8.89 20.79 6.97
N LYS A 173 7.94 20.55 7.89
CA LYS A 173 7.79 19.25 8.55
C LYS A 173 7.46 18.15 7.55
N LEU A 174 6.51 18.40 6.67
CA LEU A 174 6.11 17.45 5.63
C LEU A 174 7.27 17.13 4.68
N THR A 175 8.05 18.13 4.28
CA THR A 175 9.24 17.95 3.44
C THR A 175 10.25 17.03 4.11
N SER A 176 10.47 17.16 5.42
CA SER A 176 11.35 16.28 6.18
C SER A 176 10.84 14.83 6.16
N ARG A 177 9.54 14.62 6.34
CA ARG A 177 8.94 13.27 6.29
C ARG A 177 9.08 12.61 4.91
N VAL A 178 8.85 13.37 3.83
CA VAL A 178 9.05 12.88 2.45
C VAL A 178 10.52 12.55 2.21
N PHE A 179 11.45 13.35 2.73
CA PHE A 179 12.88 13.09 2.60
C PHE A 179 13.30 11.82 3.36
N GLU A 180 12.77 11.58 4.56
CA GLU A 180 12.99 10.32 5.30
C GLU A 180 12.51 9.12 4.49
N LEU A 181 11.32 9.19 3.88
CA LEU A 181 10.81 8.13 3.01
C LEU A 181 11.70 7.89 1.78
N GLN A 182 12.17 8.96 1.13
CA GLN A 182 13.12 8.86 0.01
C GLN A 182 14.43 8.20 0.44
N THR A 183 14.96 8.55 1.60
CA THR A 183 16.17 7.94 2.16
C THR A 183 15.96 6.46 2.43
N HIS A 184 14.82 6.08 3.00
CA HIS A 184 14.42 4.69 3.23
C HIS A 184 14.43 3.89 1.91
N ILE A 185 13.73 4.39 0.89
CA ILE A 185 13.65 3.74 -0.43
C ILE A 185 15.05 3.61 -1.05
N PHE A 186 15.85 4.68 -0.99
CA PHE A 186 17.20 4.69 -1.52
C PHE A 186 18.10 3.66 -0.82
N GLU A 187 18.10 3.61 0.49
CA GLU A 187 18.91 2.64 1.23
C GLU A 187 18.49 1.19 0.97
N LEU A 188 17.19 0.92 0.88
CA LEU A 188 16.71 -0.42 0.52
C LEU A 188 17.18 -0.84 -0.88
N SER A 189 17.24 0.07 -1.83
CA SER A 189 17.64 -0.22 -3.20
C SER A 189 19.17 -0.30 -3.41
N GLU A 190 19.94 0.52 -2.70
CA GLU A 190 21.37 0.69 -2.98
C GLU A 190 22.28 0.08 -1.90
N VAL A 191 21.88 0.21 -0.62
CA VAL A 191 22.72 -0.27 0.50
C VAL A 191 22.46 -1.75 0.78
N PHE A 192 21.21 -2.17 0.76
CA PHE A 192 20.79 -3.54 1.10
C PHE A 192 20.59 -4.45 -0.12
N ARG A 193 20.71 -3.91 -1.33
CA ARG A 193 20.73 -4.66 -2.60
C ARG A 193 21.95 -4.29 -3.41
N ASP A 194 22.28 -5.11 -4.38
CA ASP A 194 23.25 -4.85 -5.45
C ASP A 194 22.87 -5.65 -6.69
N LYS A 195 23.75 -5.65 -7.70
CA LYS A 195 23.55 -6.41 -8.94
C LYS A 195 23.40 -7.93 -8.77
N ASN A 196 23.79 -8.45 -7.60
CA ASN A 196 23.70 -9.88 -7.28
C ASN A 196 22.47 -10.19 -6.40
N GLY A 197 21.64 -9.19 -6.09
CA GLY A 197 20.43 -9.32 -5.27
C GLY A 197 20.50 -8.72 -3.88
N ILE A 198 19.86 -9.37 -2.91
CA ILE A 198 19.76 -8.89 -1.52
C ILE A 198 21.03 -9.21 -0.74
N LYS A 199 21.58 -8.24 -0.02
CA LYS A 199 22.72 -8.41 0.88
C LYS A 199 22.29 -8.98 2.23
N TYR A 200 22.00 -10.25 2.28
CA TYR A 200 21.44 -10.94 3.46
C TYR A 200 22.24 -10.71 4.75
N SER A 201 23.56 -10.63 4.68
CA SER A 201 24.41 -10.36 5.85
C SER A 201 24.14 -9.01 6.53
N LYS A 202 23.48 -8.07 5.84
CA LYS A 202 23.18 -6.73 6.34
C LYS A 202 21.74 -6.55 6.81
N LEU A 203 20.87 -7.56 6.67
CA LEU A 203 19.46 -7.41 7.03
C LEU A 203 19.23 -6.97 8.47
N ASN A 204 20.06 -7.46 9.39
CA ASN A 204 19.99 -7.10 10.81
C ASN A 204 20.39 -5.63 11.11
N GLU A 205 20.97 -4.92 10.12
CA GLU A 205 21.29 -3.51 10.25
C GLU A 205 20.08 -2.60 9.95
N ILE A 206 19.07 -3.12 9.20
CA ILE A 206 17.90 -2.33 8.81
C ILE A 206 17.16 -1.74 10.00
N PRO A 207 16.82 -2.51 11.07
CA PRO A 207 16.13 -1.97 12.23
C PRO A 207 16.91 -0.91 13.02
N ASN A 208 18.22 -0.79 12.79
CA ASN A 208 19.09 0.18 13.46
C ASN A 208 19.29 1.48 12.66
N ARG A 209 18.61 1.63 11.51
CA ARG A 209 18.70 2.84 10.72
C ARG A 209 17.80 3.94 11.27
N ASP A 210 18.23 5.20 11.18
CA ASP A 210 17.48 6.36 11.69
C ASP A 210 16.09 6.49 11.05
N TRP A 211 15.96 6.09 9.78
CA TRP A 211 14.68 6.09 9.07
C TRP A 211 13.77 4.90 9.43
N TYR A 212 14.29 3.87 10.11
CA TYR A 212 13.50 2.70 10.51
C TYR A 212 12.79 3.00 11.83
N THR A 213 11.59 3.53 11.75
CA THR A 213 10.72 3.74 12.90
C THR A 213 9.52 2.82 12.79
N VAL A 214 9.16 2.16 13.89
CA VAL A 214 7.87 1.49 14.02
C VAL A 214 6.89 2.57 14.45
N GLU A 215 6.20 3.17 13.49
CA GLU A 215 5.22 4.21 13.78
C GLU A 215 3.88 3.58 14.17
N SER A 216 3.27 4.06 15.25
CA SER A 216 1.85 3.87 15.48
C SER A 216 1.08 4.74 14.48
N ASN A 217 0.31 4.10 13.62
CA ASN A 217 -0.17 4.75 12.42
C ASN A 217 -1.67 4.65 12.30
N HIS A 218 -2.34 5.73 12.56
CA HIS A 218 -3.79 5.78 12.48
C HIS A 218 -4.30 5.45 11.06
N ALA A 219 -3.74 6.04 10.03
CA ALA A 219 -4.22 5.84 8.66
C ALA A 219 -4.07 4.37 8.19
N PHE A 220 -2.96 3.72 8.52
CA PHE A 220 -2.78 2.30 8.24
C PHE A 220 -3.69 1.41 9.11
N GLN A 221 -3.89 1.77 10.37
CA GLN A 221 -4.81 1.07 11.27
C GLN A 221 -6.27 1.19 10.81
N GLU A 222 -6.69 2.38 10.40
CA GLU A 222 -8.01 2.60 9.81
C GLU A 222 -8.23 1.70 8.59
N MET A 223 -7.23 1.58 7.70
CA MET A 223 -7.32 0.66 6.56
C MET A 223 -7.42 -0.80 6.99
N GLN A 224 -6.72 -1.20 8.06
CA GLN A 224 -6.82 -2.56 8.60
C GLN A 224 -8.17 -2.83 9.29
N GLU A 225 -8.82 -1.82 9.83
CA GLU A 225 -10.17 -1.93 10.40
C GLU A 225 -11.23 -2.01 9.30
N ASP A 226 -11.05 -1.23 8.22
CA ASP A 226 -11.98 -1.20 7.08
C ASP A 226 -11.84 -2.45 6.18
N ASP A 227 -10.64 -2.96 6.01
CA ASP A 227 -10.31 -4.17 5.25
C ASP A 227 -9.42 -5.10 6.09
N PRO A 228 -10.02 -5.83 7.05
CA PRO A 228 -9.28 -6.77 7.89
C PRO A 228 -8.64 -7.87 7.05
N PHE A 229 -7.33 -8.02 7.20
CA PHE A 229 -6.58 -9.07 6.55
C PHE A 229 -5.73 -9.83 7.58
N VAL A 230 -5.92 -11.12 7.64
CA VAL A 230 -5.18 -12.03 8.53
C VAL A 230 -4.63 -13.19 7.70
N TYR A 231 -3.34 -13.39 7.78
CA TYR A 231 -2.66 -14.55 7.23
C TYR A 231 -1.87 -15.24 8.34
N ASN A 232 -2.13 -16.51 8.54
CA ASN A 232 -1.46 -17.33 9.53
C ASN A 232 -1.01 -18.65 8.91
N THR A 233 0.17 -19.09 9.28
CA THR A 233 0.70 -20.40 8.90
C THR A 233 1.03 -21.21 10.13
N GLY A 234 0.91 -22.52 10.01
CA GLY A 234 1.27 -23.46 11.06
C GLY A 234 2.02 -24.67 10.48
N HIS A 235 3.06 -25.10 11.17
CA HIS A 235 3.80 -26.29 10.85
C HIS A 235 4.11 -27.07 12.14
N THR A 236 3.96 -28.37 12.09
CA THR A 236 4.39 -29.28 13.17
C THR A 236 4.97 -30.55 12.57
N SER A 237 6.05 -31.05 13.15
CA SER A 237 6.67 -32.30 12.74
C SER A 237 7.32 -33.02 13.93
N VAL A 238 7.44 -34.32 13.85
CA VAL A 238 8.21 -35.13 14.84
C VAL A 238 9.69 -34.99 14.55
N ALA A 239 10.07 -35.02 13.28
CA ALA A 239 11.44 -34.79 12.83
C ALA A 239 11.41 -34.15 11.44
N GLU A 240 12.26 -33.18 11.25
CA GLU A 240 12.46 -32.54 9.97
C GLU A 240 13.95 -32.42 9.64
N GLY A 241 14.26 -32.32 8.37
CA GLY A 241 15.64 -32.17 7.91
C GLY A 241 15.73 -31.41 6.60
N GLN A 242 16.83 -30.73 6.45
CA GLN A 242 17.19 -30.05 5.23
C GLN A 242 18.63 -30.39 4.85
N TRP A 243 18.84 -30.66 3.58
CA TRP A 243 20.18 -30.87 3.03
C TRP A 243 20.35 -29.96 1.83
N VAL A 244 21.49 -29.31 1.76
CA VAL A 244 21.84 -28.39 0.67
C VAL A 244 23.20 -28.81 0.11
N ALA A 245 23.26 -29.05 -1.18
CA ALA A 245 24.52 -29.24 -1.90
C ALA A 245 24.59 -28.22 -3.03
N GLY A 246 25.73 -27.57 -3.18
CA GLY A 246 25.96 -26.62 -4.27
C GLY A 246 27.18 -25.79 -4.01
N THR A 247 27.64 -25.12 -5.05
CA THR A 247 28.87 -24.31 -5.04
C THR A 247 28.60 -22.81 -5.20
N SER A 248 27.37 -22.44 -5.56
CA SER A 248 26.97 -21.04 -5.79
C SER A 248 25.45 -20.91 -5.74
N ASP A 249 24.95 -19.67 -5.75
CA ASP A 249 23.51 -19.36 -5.77
C ASP A 249 22.78 -19.82 -7.05
N THR A 250 23.54 -20.18 -8.09
CA THR A 250 23.01 -20.66 -9.37
C THR A 250 23.37 -22.13 -9.69
N ASN A 251 24.00 -22.82 -8.74
CA ASN A 251 24.31 -24.24 -8.80
C ASN A 251 24.12 -24.87 -7.42
N TYR A 252 22.89 -25.19 -7.09
CA TYR A 252 22.53 -25.78 -5.82
C TYR A 252 21.40 -26.81 -5.98
N ILE A 253 21.33 -27.74 -5.05
CA ILE A 253 20.19 -28.62 -4.84
C ILE A 253 19.86 -28.58 -3.35
N THR A 254 18.63 -28.29 -3.05
CA THR A 254 18.10 -28.32 -1.69
C THR A 254 17.08 -29.44 -1.59
N THR A 255 17.21 -30.27 -0.58
CA THR A 255 16.18 -31.23 -0.20
C THR A 255 15.68 -30.89 1.20
N SER A 256 14.38 -30.94 1.40
CA SER A 256 13.76 -30.78 2.71
C SER A 256 12.66 -31.83 2.89
N GLY A 257 12.37 -32.15 4.13
CA GLY A 257 11.28 -33.10 4.41
C GLY A 257 11.04 -33.25 5.89
N TYR A 258 9.93 -33.88 6.21
CA TYR A 258 9.57 -34.21 7.59
C TYR A 258 9.05 -35.65 7.75
N VAL A 259 9.15 -36.15 8.96
CA VAL A 259 8.55 -37.42 9.37
C VAL A 259 7.42 -37.11 10.34
N VAL A 260 6.24 -37.62 10.06
CA VAL A 260 4.99 -37.35 10.79
C VAL A 260 4.80 -35.86 11.05
N GLY A 261 4.27 -35.18 10.09
CA GLY A 261 4.07 -33.73 10.18
C GLY A 261 2.75 -33.31 9.57
N ALA A 262 2.39 -32.06 9.87
CA ALA A 262 1.28 -31.34 9.28
C ALA A 262 1.65 -29.87 9.10
N GLU A 263 1.19 -29.31 8.03
CA GLU A 263 1.34 -27.88 7.76
C GLU A 263 0.06 -27.30 7.17
N GLY A 264 -0.12 -26.02 7.33
CA GLY A 264 -1.30 -25.35 6.79
C GLY A 264 -1.21 -23.85 6.88
N GLU A 265 -2.09 -23.23 6.13
CA GLU A 265 -2.26 -21.78 6.12
C GLU A 265 -3.73 -21.38 6.16
N ILE A 266 -4.01 -20.21 6.70
CA ILE A 266 -5.32 -19.62 6.75
C ILE A 266 -5.17 -18.16 6.30
N THR A 267 -5.96 -17.78 5.31
CA THR A 267 -6.14 -16.39 4.91
C THR A 267 -7.56 -15.97 5.25
N GLN A 268 -7.71 -14.81 5.87
CA GLN A 268 -9.00 -14.20 6.14
C GLN A 268 -8.93 -12.75 5.69
N SER A 269 -9.95 -12.30 4.98
CA SER A 269 -10.05 -10.91 4.52
C SER A 269 -11.49 -10.43 4.49
N GLY A 270 -11.67 -9.11 4.42
CA GLY A 270 -12.94 -8.48 4.28
C GLY A 270 -13.78 -8.43 5.57
N SER A 271 -15.01 -7.97 5.43
CA SER A 271 -15.96 -7.79 6.53
C SER A 271 -17.33 -8.35 6.16
N PHE A 272 -18.01 -9.01 7.11
CA PHE A 272 -19.38 -9.52 6.93
C PHE A 272 -20.41 -8.44 6.58
N PHE A 273 -20.10 -7.17 6.87
CA PHE A 273 -21.00 -6.05 6.65
C PHE A 273 -20.60 -5.16 5.47
N SER A 274 -19.53 -5.51 4.75
CA SER A 274 -19.03 -4.76 3.58
C SER A 274 -19.55 -5.38 2.28
N ASN A 275 -20.19 -4.56 1.45
CA ASN A 275 -20.58 -4.95 0.08
C ASN A 275 -19.44 -4.80 -0.94
N THR A 276 -18.42 -4.01 -0.61
CA THR A 276 -17.27 -3.75 -1.49
C THR A 276 -16.09 -4.65 -1.19
N ASN A 277 -15.99 -5.13 0.05
CA ASN A 277 -14.97 -6.07 0.49
C ASN A 277 -15.60 -7.13 1.41
N PRO A 278 -16.32 -8.11 0.85
CA PRO A 278 -17.02 -9.13 1.62
C PRO A 278 -16.03 -10.09 2.31
N TYR A 279 -16.46 -10.64 3.44
CA TYR A 279 -15.66 -11.57 4.23
C TYR A 279 -15.36 -12.85 3.45
N THR A 280 -14.07 -13.21 3.37
CA THR A 280 -13.58 -14.45 2.78
C THR A 280 -12.67 -15.19 3.74
N VAL A 281 -12.69 -16.51 3.68
CA VAL A 281 -11.78 -17.40 4.41
C VAL A 281 -11.28 -18.47 3.47
N ASP A 282 -9.96 -18.52 3.30
CA ASP A 282 -9.27 -19.60 2.61
C ASP A 282 -8.42 -20.37 3.60
N ARG A 283 -8.53 -21.69 3.56
CA ARG A 283 -7.73 -22.60 4.37
C ARG A 283 -7.14 -23.68 3.50
N GLN A 284 -5.86 -23.90 3.64
CA GLN A 284 -5.17 -25.00 2.99
C GLN A 284 -4.35 -25.74 4.04
N GLY A 285 -4.29 -27.06 3.93
CA GLY A 285 -3.47 -27.83 4.84
C GLY A 285 -3.15 -29.20 4.32
N GLU A 286 -2.03 -29.73 4.75
CA GLU A 286 -1.62 -31.09 4.47
C GLU A 286 -0.98 -31.75 5.69
N ALA A 287 -1.06 -33.09 5.72
CA ALA A 287 -0.40 -33.91 6.71
C ALA A 287 0.16 -35.15 6.03
N ALA A 288 1.31 -35.62 6.46
CA ALA A 288 1.90 -36.84 5.95
C ALA A 288 2.74 -37.57 7.03
N VAL A 289 2.89 -38.86 6.86
CA VAL A 289 3.85 -39.64 7.65
C VAL A 289 5.27 -39.38 7.16
N LEU A 290 5.45 -39.22 5.85
CA LEU A 290 6.72 -38.82 5.25
C LEU A 290 6.45 -37.83 4.13
N SER A 291 7.11 -36.70 4.18
CA SER A 291 7.13 -35.69 3.10
C SER A 291 8.58 -35.36 2.73
N ALA A 292 8.83 -35.21 1.45
CA ALA A 292 10.13 -34.77 0.94
C ALA A 292 9.94 -33.83 -0.25
N ASN A 293 10.73 -32.78 -0.28
CA ASN A 293 10.77 -31.80 -1.37
C ASN A 293 12.21 -31.70 -1.88
N VAL A 294 12.37 -31.50 -3.17
CA VAL A 294 13.66 -31.22 -3.80
C VAL A 294 13.54 -30.00 -4.71
N GLN A 295 14.46 -29.07 -4.56
CA GLN A 295 14.57 -27.90 -5.43
C GLN A 295 16.02 -27.67 -5.80
N GLY A 296 16.27 -27.18 -6.99
CA GLY A 296 17.65 -26.89 -7.39
C GLY A 296 17.75 -26.06 -8.65
N GLU A 297 18.88 -25.37 -8.75
CA GLU A 297 19.34 -24.73 -9.95
C GLU A 297 20.71 -25.27 -10.33
N THR A 298 20.92 -25.48 -11.60
CA THR A 298 22.17 -26.01 -12.14
C THR A 298 22.58 -25.23 -13.39
N LEU A 299 23.79 -25.48 -13.86
CA LEU A 299 24.31 -24.85 -15.10
C LEU A 299 24.25 -23.32 -15.09
N GLY A 300 24.50 -22.70 -13.93
CA GLY A 300 24.48 -21.24 -13.83
C GLY A 300 23.07 -20.61 -13.91
N GLY A 301 22.05 -21.37 -13.53
CA GLY A 301 20.65 -20.92 -13.57
C GLY A 301 19.85 -21.38 -14.80
N TYR A 302 20.51 -22.03 -15.78
CA TYR A 302 19.84 -22.56 -16.98
C TYR A 302 19.07 -23.86 -16.74
N GLY A 303 19.40 -24.61 -15.69
CA GLY A 303 18.67 -25.81 -15.28
C GLY A 303 17.92 -25.57 -13.98
N LYS A 304 16.64 -25.92 -13.94
CA LYS A 304 15.81 -25.88 -12.72
C LYS A 304 15.23 -27.25 -12.46
N LEU A 305 15.18 -27.65 -11.20
CA LEU A 305 14.60 -28.86 -10.71
C LEU A 305 13.66 -28.55 -9.55
N ASP A 306 12.44 -29.04 -9.64
CA ASP A 306 11.46 -28.97 -8.56
C ASP A 306 10.77 -30.35 -8.43
N GLY A 307 10.55 -30.81 -7.22
CA GLY A 307 9.86 -32.07 -6.99
C GLY A 307 9.41 -32.23 -5.57
N SER A 308 8.31 -32.95 -5.41
CA SER A 308 7.77 -33.30 -4.10
C SER A 308 7.32 -34.75 -4.06
N GLY A 309 7.29 -35.31 -2.85
CA GLY A 309 6.75 -36.63 -2.63
C GLY A 309 6.25 -36.80 -1.21
N ARG A 310 5.19 -37.61 -1.05
CA ARG A 310 4.64 -37.96 0.26
C ARG A 310 4.15 -39.39 0.33
N VAL A 311 4.20 -39.93 1.53
CA VAL A 311 3.72 -41.27 1.85
C VAL A 311 2.74 -41.19 3.01
N LEU A 312 1.61 -41.87 2.88
CA LEU A 312 0.50 -41.85 3.83
C LEU A 312 0.14 -40.41 4.21
N GLY A 313 -0.24 -39.63 3.19
CA GLY A 313 -0.56 -38.24 3.33
C GLY A 313 -1.99 -37.91 3.00
N GLY A 314 -2.35 -36.69 3.30
CA GLY A 314 -3.61 -36.10 2.89
C GLY A 314 -3.54 -34.57 2.97
N GLY A 315 -4.39 -33.93 2.23
CA GLY A 315 -4.49 -32.50 2.26
C GLY A 315 -5.91 -32.07 1.91
N GLY A 316 -6.17 -30.79 2.05
CA GLY A 316 -7.46 -30.24 1.67
C GLY A 316 -7.44 -28.73 1.66
N ASN A 317 -8.39 -28.19 0.90
CA ASN A 317 -8.66 -26.79 0.76
C ASN A 317 -10.09 -26.53 1.23
N PHE A 318 -10.29 -25.37 1.82
CA PHE A 318 -11.61 -24.87 2.19
C PHE A 318 -11.68 -23.39 1.85
N HIS A 319 -12.67 -23.04 1.05
CA HIS A 319 -13.00 -21.67 0.71
C HIS A 319 -14.39 -21.33 1.22
N PHE A 320 -14.54 -20.13 1.75
CA PHE A 320 -15.81 -19.52 2.11
C PHE A 320 -15.78 -18.05 1.68
N GLY A 321 -16.73 -17.64 0.87
CA GLY A 321 -16.78 -16.26 0.37
C GLY A 321 -18.15 -15.90 -0.19
N PRO A 322 -18.28 -14.71 -0.78
CA PRO A 322 -19.53 -14.25 -1.38
C PRO A 322 -19.97 -15.12 -2.56
N ASP A 323 -19.06 -15.79 -3.24
CA ASP A 323 -19.26 -16.75 -4.31
C ASP A 323 -19.75 -18.13 -3.82
N GLY A 324 -19.64 -18.39 -2.51
CA GLY A 324 -20.14 -19.62 -1.89
C GLY A 324 -19.17 -20.32 -0.94
N VAL A 325 -19.30 -21.63 -0.90
CA VAL A 325 -18.45 -22.52 -0.08
C VAL A 325 -17.90 -23.62 -0.97
N ASP A 326 -16.58 -23.83 -0.90
CA ASP A 326 -15.90 -24.91 -1.58
C ASP A 326 -15.03 -25.68 -0.57
N ALA A 327 -15.11 -26.99 -0.59
CA ALA A 327 -14.28 -27.84 0.27
C ALA A 327 -13.77 -29.03 -0.54
N GLU A 328 -12.47 -29.19 -0.57
CA GLU A 328 -11.79 -30.30 -1.25
C GLU A 328 -10.89 -31.06 -0.28
N GLY A 329 -10.85 -32.36 -0.40
CA GLY A 329 -9.98 -33.21 0.39
C GLY A 329 -9.38 -34.34 -0.44
N LYS A 330 -8.11 -34.66 -0.15
CA LYS A 330 -7.34 -35.75 -0.77
C LYS A 330 -6.66 -36.57 0.30
N VAL A 331 -6.75 -37.89 0.16
CA VAL A 331 -5.94 -38.85 0.95
C VAL A 331 -5.16 -39.69 -0.03
N VAL A 332 -3.90 -39.91 0.23
CA VAL A 332 -2.98 -40.61 -0.67
C VAL A 332 -2.06 -41.53 0.13
N VAL A 333 -1.80 -42.72 -0.40
CA VAL A 333 -0.80 -43.62 0.19
C VAL A 333 0.60 -43.27 -0.30
N ILE A 334 0.79 -43.03 -1.58
CA ILE A 334 2.07 -42.59 -2.16
C ILE A 334 1.76 -41.56 -3.24
N GLU A 335 2.46 -40.43 -3.20
CA GLU A 335 2.42 -39.41 -4.22
C GLU A 335 3.84 -38.91 -4.50
N ALA A 336 4.14 -38.69 -5.76
CA ALA A 336 5.38 -38.04 -6.19
C ALA A 336 5.12 -37.22 -7.44
N GLU A 337 5.66 -36.02 -7.48
CA GLU A 337 5.61 -35.14 -8.64
C GLU A 337 6.97 -34.45 -8.84
N GLY A 338 7.24 -34.02 -10.04
CA GLY A 338 8.48 -33.30 -10.30
C GLY A 338 8.51 -32.67 -11.67
N THR A 339 9.23 -31.58 -11.75
CA THR A 339 9.50 -30.83 -13.00
C THR A 339 10.99 -30.55 -13.13
N ALA A 340 11.52 -30.78 -14.30
CA ALA A 340 12.87 -30.37 -14.67
C ALA A 340 12.80 -29.48 -15.91
N MET A 341 13.48 -28.35 -15.85
CA MET A 341 13.55 -27.37 -16.94
C MET A 341 15.00 -27.14 -17.35
N LEU A 342 15.23 -26.90 -18.63
CA LEU A 342 16.53 -26.53 -19.18
C LEU A 342 16.35 -25.43 -20.22
N GLY A 343 17.01 -24.29 -20.03
CA GLY A 343 16.97 -23.16 -20.97
C GLY A 343 16.99 -21.80 -20.27
N GLU A 344 16.85 -20.76 -21.07
CA GLU A 344 16.70 -19.38 -20.57
C GLU A 344 15.24 -19.02 -20.34
N VAL A 345 15.00 -17.93 -19.61
CA VAL A 345 13.66 -17.41 -19.25
C VAL A 345 12.71 -17.32 -20.46
N ASN A 346 13.21 -16.97 -21.62
CA ASN A 346 12.42 -16.78 -22.85
C ASN A 346 12.39 -17.99 -23.80
N PHE A 347 13.20 -19.01 -23.52
CA PHE A 347 13.25 -20.24 -24.31
C PHE A 347 13.72 -21.40 -23.43
N ASN A 348 12.82 -22.25 -23.03
CA ASN A 348 13.18 -23.42 -22.22
C ASN A 348 12.43 -24.69 -22.68
N GLY A 349 13.07 -25.83 -22.45
CA GLY A 349 12.45 -27.13 -22.53
C GLY A 349 12.15 -27.65 -21.14
N TYR A 350 11.03 -28.32 -20.96
CA TYR A 350 10.67 -28.90 -19.67
C TYR A 350 10.17 -30.33 -19.79
N VAL A 351 10.35 -31.06 -18.70
CA VAL A 351 9.76 -32.38 -18.45
C VAL A 351 9.12 -32.35 -17.07
N SER A 352 7.86 -32.64 -17.01
CA SER A 352 7.16 -32.83 -15.72
C SER A 352 6.55 -34.21 -15.63
N GLY A 353 6.43 -34.74 -14.42
CA GLY A 353 5.81 -36.04 -14.19
C GLY A 353 5.15 -36.11 -12.82
N HIS A 354 4.11 -36.95 -12.74
CA HIS A 354 3.45 -37.27 -11.49
C HIS A 354 3.18 -38.78 -11.40
N ALA A 355 3.15 -39.28 -10.18
CA ALA A 355 2.71 -40.64 -9.87
C ALA A 355 1.95 -40.64 -8.55
N GLU A 356 0.81 -41.28 -8.54
CA GLU A 356 -0.02 -41.49 -7.33
C GLU A 356 -0.41 -42.96 -7.21
N ALA A 357 -0.48 -43.46 -5.99
CA ALA A 357 -1.01 -44.80 -5.70
C ALA A 357 -1.98 -44.74 -4.53
N LEU A 358 -3.12 -45.40 -4.66
CA LEU A 358 -4.21 -45.43 -3.70
C LEU A 358 -4.62 -44.04 -3.23
N THR A 359 -5.21 -43.28 -4.13
CA THR A 359 -5.69 -41.94 -3.87
C THR A 359 -7.20 -41.89 -3.75
N ALA A 360 -7.72 -41.23 -2.73
CA ALA A 360 -9.13 -40.89 -2.61
C ALA A 360 -9.26 -39.36 -2.56
N LYS A 361 -10.10 -38.79 -3.44
CA LYS A 361 -10.41 -37.38 -3.52
C LYS A 361 -11.89 -37.16 -3.31
N GLY A 362 -12.26 -36.11 -2.61
CA GLY A 362 -13.64 -35.71 -2.44
C GLY A 362 -13.77 -34.18 -2.48
N HIS A 363 -14.86 -33.72 -3.08
CA HIS A 363 -15.15 -32.29 -3.07
C HIS A 363 -16.63 -32.04 -2.75
N ALA A 364 -16.89 -30.92 -2.11
CA ALA A 364 -18.21 -30.37 -1.88
C ALA A 364 -18.20 -28.90 -2.24
N ARG A 365 -19.08 -28.50 -3.13
CA ARG A 365 -19.20 -27.11 -3.59
C ARG A 365 -20.62 -26.62 -3.44
N PHE A 366 -20.76 -25.43 -2.96
CA PHE A 366 -22.00 -24.68 -2.89
C PHE A 366 -21.72 -23.27 -3.42
N THR A 367 -22.24 -22.96 -4.59
CA THR A 367 -22.01 -21.68 -5.26
C THR A 367 -23.24 -20.81 -5.14
N LEU A 368 -23.07 -19.58 -4.67
CA LEU A 368 -24.12 -18.55 -4.69
C LEU A 368 -24.17 -17.94 -6.11
N PRO A 369 -25.36 -17.50 -6.57
CA PRO A 369 -25.48 -16.86 -7.88
C PRO A 369 -24.72 -15.53 -7.89
N GLU A 370 -23.74 -15.44 -8.77
CA GLU A 370 -22.92 -14.23 -8.99
C GLU A 370 -23.60 -13.21 -9.91
N ASP A 371 -24.63 -13.63 -10.67
CA ASP A 371 -25.31 -12.83 -11.67
C ASP A 371 -26.83 -12.98 -11.63
N GLN A 372 -27.52 -12.13 -12.39
CA GLN A 372 -28.98 -11.99 -12.40
C GLN A 372 -29.76 -13.24 -12.88
N ASP A 373 -29.06 -14.27 -13.33
CA ASP A 373 -29.68 -15.50 -13.81
C ASP A 373 -30.07 -16.49 -12.72
N GLY A 374 -29.59 -16.22 -11.47
CA GLY A 374 -30.11 -16.87 -10.25
C GLY A 374 -29.80 -18.36 -10.10
N ASP A 375 -28.84 -18.90 -10.83
CA ASP A 375 -28.49 -20.31 -10.80
C ASP A 375 -27.69 -20.66 -9.53
N PHE A 376 -28.29 -21.52 -8.76
CA PHE A 376 -27.77 -22.08 -7.53
C PHE A 376 -27.17 -23.47 -7.83
N LYS A 377 -25.90 -23.67 -7.52
CA LYS A 377 -25.21 -24.93 -7.81
C LYS A 377 -24.75 -25.62 -6.55
N ILE A 378 -25.13 -26.87 -6.38
CA ILE A 378 -24.57 -27.76 -5.35
C ILE A 378 -23.84 -28.89 -6.06
N GLY A 379 -22.56 -29.03 -5.81
CA GLY A 379 -21.73 -30.12 -6.31
C GLY A 379 -21.22 -30.99 -5.16
N LEU A 380 -21.42 -32.30 -5.27
CA LEU A 380 -20.77 -33.29 -4.42
C LEU A 380 -20.11 -34.31 -5.33
N GLY A 381 -18.84 -34.55 -5.16
CA GLY A 381 -18.10 -35.51 -5.97
C GLY A 381 -17.01 -36.22 -5.18
N GLY A 382 -16.61 -37.36 -5.68
CA GLY A 382 -15.50 -38.11 -5.13
C GLY A 382 -14.92 -39.08 -6.15
N LYS A 383 -13.63 -39.34 -6.07
CA LYS A 383 -12.88 -40.23 -6.95
C LYS A 383 -11.92 -41.06 -6.12
N VAL A 384 -11.81 -42.35 -6.46
CA VAL A 384 -10.80 -43.22 -5.88
C VAL A 384 -9.98 -43.81 -7.02
N ASP A 385 -8.69 -43.55 -7.01
CA ASP A 385 -7.73 -44.09 -7.97
C ASP A 385 -6.81 -45.10 -7.27
N VAL A 386 -6.58 -46.22 -7.93
CA VAL A 386 -5.65 -47.24 -7.42
C VAL A 386 -4.21 -46.91 -7.76
N ALA A 387 -3.99 -46.41 -8.98
CA ALA A 387 -2.70 -45.86 -9.43
C ALA A 387 -2.92 -44.91 -10.60
N SER A 388 -2.21 -43.83 -10.63
CA SER A 388 -2.10 -42.94 -11.77
C SER A 388 -0.67 -42.48 -11.97
N ALA A 389 -0.24 -42.33 -13.20
CA ALA A 389 1.04 -41.76 -13.57
C ALA A 389 0.90 -41.01 -14.89
N GLY A 390 1.56 -39.89 -14.99
CA GLY A 390 1.60 -39.07 -16.20
C GLY A 390 2.91 -38.35 -16.34
N PHE A 391 3.25 -38.01 -17.57
CA PHE A 391 4.35 -37.10 -17.83
C PHE A 391 3.97 -36.13 -18.96
N GLU A 392 4.56 -34.97 -18.91
CA GLU A 392 4.42 -33.94 -19.91
C GLU A 392 5.80 -33.43 -20.34
N THR A 393 5.97 -33.13 -21.61
CA THR A 393 7.18 -32.49 -22.11
C THR A 393 6.80 -31.34 -23.02
N GLY A 394 7.51 -30.23 -22.97
CA GLY A 394 7.23 -29.09 -23.80
C GLY A 394 8.42 -28.17 -24.00
N ILE A 395 8.23 -27.22 -24.89
CA ILE A 395 9.15 -26.10 -25.12
C ILE A 395 8.34 -24.84 -24.93
N SER A 396 8.80 -23.95 -24.05
CA SER A 396 8.21 -22.64 -23.85
C SER A 396 9.03 -21.58 -24.57
N LEU A 397 8.36 -20.67 -25.24
CA LEU A 397 8.93 -19.51 -25.92
C LEU A 397 8.79 -18.22 -25.11
N PHE A 398 8.16 -18.28 -23.94
CA PHE A 398 7.94 -17.15 -23.03
C PHE A 398 8.19 -17.59 -21.59
N GLU A 399 8.32 -16.63 -20.69
CA GLU A 399 8.38 -16.89 -19.26
C GLU A 399 7.13 -17.66 -18.84
N VAL A 400 7.30 -18.93 -18.49
CA VAL A 400 6.25 -19.73 -17.88
C VAL A 400 6.59 -19.80 -16.40
N ASP A 401 5.73 -19.27 -15.57
CA ASP A 401 5.67 -19.67 -14.19
C ASP A 401 5.63 -21.20 -14.17
N SER A 402 6.42 -21.82 -13.31
CA SER A 402 6.49 -23.28 -13.19
C SER A 402 5.07 -23.84 -13.33
N PRO A 403 4.83 -24.78 -14.26
CA PRO A 403 3.49 -25.33 -14.41
C PRO A 403 3.07 -25.93 -13.09
N GLY A 404 2.38 -25.16 -12.27
CA GLY A 404 1.73 -25.66 -11.09
C GLY A 404 0.71 -26.67 -11.60
N TYR A 405 0.86 -27.94 -11.25
CA TYR A 405 -0.16 -28.92 -11.50
C TYR A 405 -1.40 -28.54 -10.68
N SER A 406 -2.25 -27.67 -11.23
CA SER A 406 -3.63 -27.64 -10.79
C SER A 406 -4.32 -28.80 -11.53
N TYR A 407 -4.49 -29.89 -10.84
CA TYR A 407 -5.34 -30.96 -11.31
C TYR A 407 -6.78 -30.47 -11.33
N ASN A 408 -7.18 -29.91 -12.47
CA ASN A 408 -8.56 -29.58 -12.70
C ASN A 408 -9.28 -30.87 -13.08
N ASP A 409 -10.29 -31.25 -12.32
CA ASP A 409 -11.12 -32.39 -12.54
C ASP A 409 -11.73 -32.37 -13.96
N GLY A 410 -11.26 -33.23 -14.82
CA GLY A 410 -12.00 -33.81 -15.94
C GLY A 410 -12.56 -32.92 -17.05
N THR A 411 -12.28 -31.61 -17.09
CA THR A 411 -12.58 -30.78 -18.26
C THR A 411 -11.29 -30.37 -18.95
N HIS A 412 -10.85 -31.20 -19.88
CA HIS A 412 -9.81 -30.82 -20.84
C HIS A 412 -10.29 -29.68 -21.74
N GLU A 413 -10.10 -28.45 -21.37
CA GLU A 413 -9.93 -27.41 -22.35
C GLU A 413 -8.49 -27.47 -22.85
N LYS A 414 -8.35 -28.05 -24.02
CA LYS A 414 -7.13 -27.90 -24.81
C LYS A 414 -7.01 -26.44 -25.19
N VAL A 415 -6.20 -25.69 -24.46
CA VAL A 415 -5.67 -24.43 -24.98
C VAL A 415 -4.71 -24.82 -26.11
N SER A 416 -5.22 -24.85 -27.33
CA SER A 416 -4.39 -24.90 -28.52
C SER A 416 -3.68 -23.57 -28.63
N MET A 417 -2.39 -23.53 -28.39
CA MET A 417 -1.57 -22.40 -28.81
C MET A 417 -1.49 -22.41 -30.35
N LEU A 418 -1.92 -21.32 -30.94
CA LEU A 418 -1.47 -20.86 -32.24
C LEU A 418 -0.29 -19.93 -32.05
#